data_3345d9c8443a141f2f74e97eb1a81638
#
_entry.id   3345d9c8443a141f2f74e97eb1a81638
#
_cell.length_a   1.000
_cell.length_b   1.000
_cell.length_c   1.000
_cell.angle_alpha   90.00
_cell.angle_beta   90.00
_cell.angle_gamma   90.00
#
_symmetry.space_group_name_H-M   'P 1'
#
loop_
_entity.id
_entity.type
_entity.pdbx_description
1 polymer ?
#
loop_
_entity_poly.entity_id
_entity_poly.type
_entity_poly.pdbx_seq_one_letter_code
_entity_poly.pdbx_strand_id
1 'polypeptide(L)'
;MTISRLFTILLVLASVYVAIVPAQKNEHYNSPLYSPRKYEPGKEVASGLPKQLNAVGITQRLGETLPLDAAFKDENGKNVILGDYFNKGRPVILALVYYECPMLCNQVLNGLTGTLKGIALDTGKDYDVVAISFDANENGKPDLARNKKASYMERYGRPGTEKGWHFLTGEQTMIDRVTESVGFTYEWDEATKQFAHASGIMIVTPEGRLSRYFYGIDYAPRDVKLGLVESAENKVGSVTDQLLLYCFHYDPSTGKYGFAILNLMRAAAVATLLGMGAMGFVFWRRNKSKRQE
;
A
#
# COMPACT_ATOMS: atom_id res chain seq x y z
N MET A 1 4.81 57.67 2.63
CA MET A 1 5.22 56.28 2.21
C MET A 1 3.96 55.54 1.80
N THR A 2 3.80 55.25 0.53
CA THR A 2 2.55 54.67 -0.01
C THR A 2 2.36 53.27 0.47
N ILE A 3 1.11 52.87 0.81
CA ILE A 3 0.69 51.54 1.29
C ILE A 3 1.31 50.40 0.44
N SER A 4 1.47 50.64 -0.87
CA SER A 4 2.13 49.72 -1.81
C SER A 4 3.60 49.42 -1.44
N ARG A 5 4.37 50.40 -0.96
CA ARG A 5 5.78 50.18 -0.56
C ARG A 5 5.90 49.37 0.74
N LEU A 6 4.95 49.61 1.68
CA LEU A 6 4.89 48.81 2.92
C LEU A 6 4.59 47.34 2.63
N PHE A 7 3.67 47.06 1.70
CA PHE A 7 3.27 45.71 1.33
C PHE A 7 4.42 44.95 0.63
N THR A 8 5.20 45.62 -0.22
CA THR A 8 6.36 45.02 -0.89
C THR A 8 7.48 44.68 0.09
N ILE A 9 7.73 45.60 1.07
CA ILE A 9 8.74 45.37 2.12
C ILE A 9 8.32 44.20 3.03
N LEU A 10 7.04 44.09 3.38
CA LEU A 10 6.50 43.00 4.20
C LEU A 10 6.61 41.63 3.48
N LEU A 11 6.35 41.60 2.16
CA LEU A 11 6.51 40.37 1.34
C LEU A 11 7.97 39.96 1.23
N VAL A 12 8.89 40.90 1.04
CA VAL A 12 10.33 40.60 0.99
C VAL A 12 10.84 40.13 2.36
N LEU A 13 10.41 40.75 3.45
CA LEU A 13 10.78 40.34 4.80
C LEU A 13 10.21 38.96 5.15
N ALA A 14 8.96 38.65 4.73
CA ALA A 14 8.36 37.31 4.92
C ALA A 14 9.11 36.23 4.12
N SER A 15 9.54 36.51 2.90
CA SER A 15 10.32 35.56 2.09
C SER A 15 11.73 35.34 2.64
N VAL A 16 12.36 36.35 3.20
CA VAL A 16 13.66 36.25 3.88
C VAL A 16 13.53 35.47 5.19
N TYR A 17 12.44 35.66 5.93
CA TYR A 17 12.20 34.98 7.20
C TYR A 17 12.00 33.47 6.99
N VAL A 18 11.28 33.04 5.93
CA VAL A 18 11.10 31.64 5.56
C VAL A 18 12.43 30.99 5.13
N ALA A 19 13.37 31.77 4.57
CA ALA A 19 14.68 31.28 4.17
C ALA A 19 15.68 31.15 5.33
N ILE A 20 15.46 31.85 6.44
CA ILE A 20 16.38 31.90 7.58
C ILE A 20 15.92 31.03 8.75
N VAL A 21 14.65 30.55 8.76
CA VAL A 21 14.21 29.61 9.79
C VAL A 21 15.02 28.32 9.61
N PRO A 22 15.96 28.02 10.55
CA PRO A 22 16.65 26.75 10.48
C PRO A 22 15.59 25.66 10.55
N ALA A 23 15.66 24.69 9.61
CA ALA A 23 14.82 23.51 9.68
C ALA A 23 14.89 23.00 11.13
N GLN A 24 13.75 23.05 11.84
CA GLN A 24 13.67 22.49 13.18
C GLN A 24 14.26 21.10 13.08
N LYS A 25 15.36 20.87 13.80
CA LYS A 25 15.85 19.52 14.02
C LYS A 25 14.67 18.78 14.62
N ASN A 26 14.04 17.94 13.82
CA ASN A 26 13.05 17.02 14.32
C ASN A 26 13.76 16.24 15.43
N GLU A 27 13.45 16.57 16.67
CA GLU A 27 13.76 15.68 17.77
C GLU A 27 12.97 14.43 17.46
N HIS A 28 13.69 13.40 16.97
CA HIS A 28 13.09 12.12 16.73
C HIS A 28 12.45 11.69 18.05
N TYR A 29 11.14 11.47 18.00
CA TYR A 29 10.37 10.94 19.10
C TYR A 29 10.96 9.58 19.48
N ASN A 30 11.86 9.59 20.48
CA ASN A 30 12.42 8.39 21.07
C ASN A 30 11.33 7.74 21.92
N SER A 31 10.51 6.90 21.29
CA SER A 31 9.66 5.99 22.03
C SER A 31 10.56 4.94 22.70
N PRO A 32 10.62 4.86 24.04
CA PRO A 32 11.40 3.85 24.73
C PRO A 32 11.00 2.41 24.37
N LEU A 33 9.81 2.23 23.80
CA LEU A 33 9.27 0.94 23.37
C LEU A 33 9.74 0.51 21.97
N TYR A 34 10.24 1.45 21.13
CA TYR A 34 10.56 1.18 19.73
C TYR A 34 12.02 1.37 19.34
N SER A 35 12.82 2.03 20.15
CA SER A 35 14.23 2.24 19.86
C SER A 35 15.06 2.32 21.15
N PRO A 36 15.61 1.20 21.62
CA PRO A 36 16.48 1.19 22.80
C PRO A 36 17.85 1.83 22.57
N ARG A 37 18.13 2.35 21.35
CA ARG A 37 19.41 2.98 21.03
C ARG A 37 19.23 4.48 20.84
N LYS A 38 20.00 5.25 21.62
CA LYS A 38 20.13 6.69 21.48
C LYS A 38 20.66 7.01 20.07
N TYR A 39 19.90 7.77 19.28
CA TYR A 39 20.38 8.27 17.99
C TYR A 39 21.59 9.18 18.23
N GLU A 40 22.75 8.82 17.73
CA GLU A 40 23.96 9.64 17.73
C GLU A 40 24.12 10.23 16.32
N PRO A 41 23.94 11.55 16.14
CA PRO A 41 24.16 12.19 14.84
C PRO A 41 25.62 12.02 14.42
N GLY A 42 25.84 11.47 13.21
CA GLY A 42 27.18 11.31 12.65
C GLY A 42 27.79 9.91 12.74
N LYS A 43 27.21 8.96 13.46
CA LYS A 43 27.46 7.55 13.19
C LYS A 43 26.52 7.10 12.07
N GLU A 44 27.09 6.69 10.95
CA GLU A 44 26.35 6.02 9.89
C GLU A 44 25.58 4.86 10.54
N VAL A 45 24.26 5.02 10.65
CA VAL A 45 23.39 3.86 10.75
C VAL A 45 23.76 3.06 9.52
N ALA A 46 24.17 1.81 9.72
CA ALA A 46 24.54 0.93 8.63
C ALA A 46 23.51 1.12 7.52
N SER A 47 23.88 1.77 6.44
CA SER A 47 23.01 2.23 5.36
C SER A 47 22.63 1.08 4.43
N GLY A 48 22.45 -0.11 5.00
CA GLY A 48 21.94 -1.29 4.33
C GLY A 48 20.78 -1.85 5.12
N LEU A 49 19.63 -1.95 4.47
CA LEU A 49 18.63 -2.94 4.88
C LEU A 49 19.39 -4.26 5.13
N PRO A 50 19.06 -5.01 6.19
CA PRO A 50 19.57 -6.37 6.33
C PRO A 50 19.45 -7.07 4.98
N LYS A 51 20.46 -7.83 4.55
CA LYS A 51 20.47 -8.47 3.22
C LYS A 51 19.18 -9.20 2.90
N GLN A 52 18.56 -9.78 3.93
CA GLN A 52 17.28 -10.46 3.88
C GLN A 52 16.12 -9.55 3.43
N LEU A 53 16.15 -8.27 3.77
CA LEU A 53 15.10 -7.32 3.38
C LEU A 53 15.28 -6.74 1.96
N ASN A 54 16.44 -6.93 1.34
CA ASN A 54 16.66 -6.50 -0.05
C ASN A 54 15.94 -7.40 -1.07
N ALA A 55 15.67 -8.66 -0.70
CA ALA A 55 14.98 -9.63 -1.55
C ALA A 55 13.47 -9.75 -1.25
N VAL A 56 12.98 -8.99 -0.27
CA VAL A 56 11.60 -9.09 0.24
C VAL A 56 10.79 -7.86 -0.17
N GLY A 57 9.63 -8.07 -0.75
CA GLY A 57 8.79 -6.94 -1.16
C GLY A 57 7.53 -7.32 -1.91
N ILE A 58 6.80 -6.31 -2.34
CA ILE A 58 5.69 -6.45 -3.29
C ILE A 58 5.92 -5.45 -4.41
N THR A 59 6.22 -5.96 -5.59
CA THR A 59 6.32 -5.17 -6.83
C THR A 59 4.95 -5.19 -7.51
N GLN A 60 4.35 -4.03 -7.74
CA GLN A 60 3.03 -3.96 -8.37
C GLN A 60 3.05 -4.50 -9.80
N ARG A 61 2.10 -5.38 -10.10
CA ARG A 61 1.87 -5.97 -11.41
C ARG A 61 0.42 -5.77 -11.86
N LEU A 62 -0.01 -4.51 -11.83
CA LEU A 62 -1.39 -4.14 -12.19
C LEU A 62 -1.71 -4.59 -13.62
N GLY A 63 -2.88 -5.20 -13.77
CA GLY A 63 -3.37 -5.73 -15.05
C GLY A 63 -2.85 -7.11 -15.43
N GLU A 64 -1.84 -7.63 -14.76
CA GLU A 64 -1.41 -9.02 -14.97
C GLU A 64 -2.47 -10.01 -14.49
N THR A 65 -2.53 -11.16 -15.15
CA THR A 65 -3.50 -12.21 -14.84
C THR A 65 -2.87 -13.27 -13.95
N LEU A 66 -3.59 -13.69 -12.92
CA LEU A 66 -3.18 -14.78 -12.05
C LEU A 66 -3.15 -16.11 -12.83
N PRO A 67 -2.29 -17.08 -12.43
CA PRO A 67 -2.27 -18.42 -12.99
C PRO A 67 -3.50 -19.21 -12.49
N LEU A 68 -4.66 -19.03 -13.14
CA LEU A 68 -5.93 -19.60 -12.71
C LEU A 68 -5.96 -21.13 -12.78
N ASP A 69 -5.04 -21.75 -13.51
CA ASP A 69 -4.84 -23.19 -13.60
C ASP A 69 -3.99 -23.77 -12.44
N ALA A 70 -3.45 -22.91 -11.56
CA ALA A 70 -2.62 -23.35 -10.45
C ALA A 70 -3.43 -24.20 -9.46
N ALA A 71 -2.90 -25.39 -9.13
CA ALA A 71 -3.56 -26.38 -8.27
C ALA A 71 -3.22 -26.15 -6.79
N PHE A 72 -4.24 -26.24 -5.95
CA PHE A 72 -4.15 -26.08 -4.50
C PHE A 72 -5.02 -27.14 -3.79
N LYS A 73 -4.96 -27.13 -2.46
CA LYS A 73 -5.93 -27.79 -1.60
C LYS A 73 -6.69 -26.74 -0.81
N ASP A 74 -8.01 -26.92 -0.72
CA ASP A 74 -8.84 -26.08 0.13
C ASP A 74 -8.72 -26.46 1.61
N GLU A 75 -9.40 -25.74 2.47
CA GLU A 75 -9.46 -25.98 3.92
C GLU A 75 -10.08 -27.32 4.32
N ASN A 76 -10.69 -28.05 3.38
CA ASN A 76 -11.23 -29.40 3.57
C ASN A 76 -10.29 -30.48 3.02
N GLY A 77 -9.13 -30.08 2.47
CA GLY A 77 -8.18 -30.97 1.84
C GLY A 77 -8.56 -31.41 0.41
N LYS A 78 -9.60 -30.81 -0.18
CA LYS A 78 -10.04 -31.09 -1.54
C LYS A 78 -9.10 -30.41 -2.53
N ASN A 79 -8.72 -31.13 -3.59
CA ASN A 79 -7.98 -30.54 -4.71
C ASN A 79 -8.88 -29.57 -5.47
N VAL A 80 -8.37 -28.36 -5.71
CA VAL A 80 -9.04 -27.25 -6.41
C VAL A 80 -8.04 -26.59 -7.33
N ILE A 81 -8.51 -25.84 -8.33
CA ILE A 81 -7.68 -24.89 -9.07
C ILE A 81 -8.02 -23.48 -8.63
N LEU A 82 -7.06 -22.56 -8.73
CA LEU A 82 -7.27 -21.17 -8.33
C LEU A 82 -8.46 -20.54 -9.09
N GLY A 83 -8.67 -20.92 -10.34
CA GLY A 83 -9.78 -20.50 -11.18
C GLY A 83 -11.16 -20.83 -10.65
N ASP A 84 -11.31 -21.81 -9.76
CA ASP A 84 -12.59 -22.17 -9.15
C ASP A 84 -13.19 -21.03 -8.31
N TYR A 85 -12.37 -20.06 -7.92
CA TYR A 85 -12.77 -18.89 -7.12
C TYR A 85 -13.08 -17.66 -7.98
N PHE A 86 -12.80 -17.70 -9.28
CA PHE A 86 -12.97 -16.62 -10.23
C PHE A 86 -14.14 -16.87 -11.19
N ASN A 87 -14.38 -15.95 -12.13
CA ASN A 87 -15.44 -15.99 -13.14
C ASN A 87 -16.87 -16.13 -12.56
N LYS A 88 -17.06 -15.61 -11.35
CA LYS A 88 -18.36 -15.61 -10.63
C LYS A 88 -19.05 -14.24 -10.67
N GLY A 89 -18.59 -13.31 -11.52
CA GLY A 89 -19.12 -11.96 -11.63
C GLY A 89 -18.82 -11.06 -10.43
N ARG A 90 -17.91 -11.47 -9.54
CA ARG A 90 -17.50 -10.71 -8.36
C ARG A 90 -15.98 -10.74 -8.18
N PRO A 91 -15.40 -9.66 -7.64
CA PRO A 91 -13.96 -9.57 -7.40
C PRO A 91 -13.53 -10.46 -6.25
N VAL A 92 -12.22 -10.69 -6.20
CA VAL A 92 -11.58 -11.50 -5.16
C VAL A 92 -10.54 -10.67 -4.41
N ILE A 93 -10.55 -10.70 -3.08
CA ILE A 93 -9.45 -10.23 -2.27
C ILE A 93 -8.47 -11.39 -2.09
N LEU A 94 -7.24 -11.21 -2.56
CA LEU A 94 -6.15 -12.17 -2.40
C LEU A 94 -5.25 -11.73 -1.25
N ALA A 95 -4.98 -12.65 -0.31
CA ALA A 95 -4.03 -12.48 0.77
C ALA A 95 -2.99 -13.61 0.71
N LEU A 96 -1.72 -13.24 0.61
CA LEU A 96 -0.60 -14.17 0.71
C LEU A 96 -0.09 -14.17 2.16
N VAL A 97 -0.20 -15.32 2.82
CA VAL A 97 0.11 -15.51 4.25
C VAL A 97 0.72 -16.90 4.44
N TYR A 98 1.20 -17.23 5.63
CA TYR A 98 1.35 -18.63 6.04
C TYR A 98 0.67 -18.80 7.41
N TYR A 99 0.05 -19.96 7.62
CA TYR A 99 -0.92 -20.11 8.71
C TYR A 99 -0.26 -20.33 10.07
N GLU A 100 0.94 -20.90 10.09
CA GLU A 100 1.75 -21.08 11.31
C GLU A 100 2.53 -19.81 11.72
N CYS A 101 2.39 -18.70 10.96
CA CYS A 101 3.05 -17.43 11.28
C CYS A 101 2.68 -16.94 12.68
N PRO A 102 3.67 -16.65 13.53
CA PRO A 102 3.39 -16.22 14.90
C PRO A 102 2.84 -14.80 14.99
N MET A 103 3.10 -13.93 13.99
CA MET A 103 2.76 -12.50 14.13
C MET A 103 2.21 -11.84 12.86
N LEU A 104 3.03 -11.57 11.85
CA LEU A 104 2.70 -10.63 10.77
C LEU A 104 1.51 -11.07 9.91
N CYS A 105 1.45 -12.35 9.51
CA CYS A 105 0.33 -12.87 8.72
C CYS A 105 -1.00 -12.80 9.50
N ASN A 106 -0.95 -13.02 10.82
CA ASN A 106 -2.13 -12.83 11.67
C ASN A 106 -2.57 -11.37 11.69
N GLN A 107 -1.65 -10.40 11.67
CA GLN A 107 -1.98 -8.98 11.61
C GLN A 107 -2.61 -8.61 10.26
N VAL A 108 -2.10 -9.13 9.14
CA VAL A 108 -2.71 -8.94 7.80
C VAL A 108 -4.15 -9.42 7.78
N LEU A 109 -4.40 -10.66 8.22
CA LEU A 109 -5.75 -11.22 8.26
C LEU A 109 -6.67 -10.53 9.29
N ASN A 110 -6.11 -10.07 10.42
CA ASN A 110 -6.84 -9.29 11.41
C ASN A 110 -7.28 -7.93 10.87
N GLY A 111 -6.37 -7.22 10.21
CA GLY A 111 -6.66 -5.95 9.57
C GLY A 111 -7.68 -6.11 8.46
N LEU A 112 -7.51 -7.12 7.60
CA LEU A 112 -8.49 -7.45 6.56
C LEU A 112 -9.88 -7.71 7.17
N THR A 113 -9.97 -8.58 8.16
CA THR A 113 -11.25 -8.92 8.81
C THR A 113 -11.88 -7.69 9.47
N GLY A 114 -11.09 -6.86 10.14
CA GLY A 114 -11.54 -5.59 10.73
C GLY A 114 -12.10 -4.62 9.69
N THR A 115 -11.39 -4.46 8.59
CA THR A 115 -11.82 -3.63 7.45
C THR A 115 -13.13 -4.12 6.85
N LEU A 116 -13.24 -5.43 6.61
CA LEU A 116 -14.42 -6.03 6.00
C LEU A 116 -15.66 -5.97 6.90
N LYS A 117 -15.50 -5.92 8.23
CA LYS A 117 -16.60 -5.61 9.14
C LYS A 117 -17.16 -4.20 8.95
N GLY A 118 -16.31 -3.25 8.58
CA GLY A 118 -16.66 -1.85 8.40
C GLY A 118 -17.34 -1.52 7.07
N ILE A 119 -17.43 -2.45 6.13
CA ILE A 119 -18.05 -2.21 4.82
C ILE A 119 -19.40 -2.93 4.70
N ALA A 120 -20.34 -2.31 3.95
CA ALA A 120 -21.67 -2.85 3.71
C ALA A 120 -21.72 -3.76 2.46
N LEU A 121 -20.73 -4.66 2.34
CA LEU A 121 -20.63 -5.69 1.30
C LEU A 121 -20.37 -7.03 1.99
N ASP A 122 -20.88 -8.12 1.45
CA ASP A 122 -20.78 -9.46 2.06
C ASP A 122 -19.94 -10.41 1.20
N THR A 123 -19.07 -11.16 1.86
CA THR A 123 -18.31 -12.25 1.21
C THR A 123 -19.25 -13.36 0.75
N GLY A 124 -18.93 -13.95 -0.40
CA GLY A 124 -19.76 -14.97 -1.03
C GLY A 124 -20.91 -14.43 -1.87
N LYS A 125 -21.21 -13.12 -1.75
CA LYS A 125 -22.24 -12.41 -2.52
C LYS A 125 -21.64 -11.31 -3.38
N ASP A 126 -20.98 -10.34 -2.76
CA ASP A 126 -20.45 -9.16 -3.44
C ASP A 126 -18.96 -9.34 -3.82
N TYR A 127 -18.22 -10.14 -3.09
CA TYR A 127 -16.83 -10.50 -3.33
C TYR A 127 -16.45 -11.79 -2.61
N ASP A 128 -15.32 -12.38 -2.98
CA ASP A 128 -14.72 -13.50 -2.25
C ASP A 128 -13.37 -13.10 -1.64
N VAL A 129 -12.92 -13.85 -0.63
CA VAL A 129 -11.58 -13.74 -0.02
C VAL A 129 -10.86 -15.05 -0.21
N VAL A 130 -9.68 -15.00 -0.81
CA VAL A 130 -8.79 -16.16 -0.99
C VAL A 130 -7.49 -15.86 -0.25
N ALA A 131 -7.24 -16.60 0.82
CA ALA A 131 -5.98 -16.62 1.53
C ALA A 131 -5.17 -17.84 1.07
N ILE A 132 -3.97 -17.60 0.54
CA ILE A 132 -3.08 -18.68 0.08
C ILE A 132 -1.87 -18.73 0.99
N SER A 133 -1.59 -19.90 1.55
CA SER A 133 -0.33 -20.12 2.24
C SER A 133 0.81 -20.17 1.22
N PHE A 134 1.86 -19.37 1.46
CA PHE A 134 3.09 -19.42 0.69
C PHE A 134 4.15 -20.34 1.33
N ASP A 135 3.83 -21.02 2.43
CA ASP A 135 4.68 -22.07 3.01
C ASP A 135 4.23 -23.46 2.51
N ALA A 136 5.01 -24.04 1.61
CA ALA A 136 4.72 -25.37 1.07
C ALA A 136 4.71 -26.48 2.14
N ASN A 137 5.36 -26.27 3.30
CA ASN A 137 5.33 -27.23 4.41
C ASN A 137 3.93 -27.33 5.07
N GLU A 138 3.06 -26.37 4.81
CA GLU A 138 1.66 -26.42 5.25
C GLU A 138 0.77 -27.24 4.31
N ASN A 139 1.26 -27.58 3.11
CA ASN A 139 0.55 -28.46 2.20
C ASN A 139 0.40 -29.86 2.80
N GLY A 140 -0.82 -30.38 2.78
CA GLY A 140 -1.13 -31.67 3.41
C GLY A 140 -1.51 -31.56 4.90
N LYS A 141 -1.62 -30.34 5.45
CA LYS A 141 -2.14 -30.06 6.80
C LYS A 141 -3.54 -29.40 6.70
N PRO A 142 -4.60 -30.08 6.25
CA PRO A 142 -5.91 -29.44 6.02
C PRO A 142 -6.52 -28.92 7.32
N ASP A 143 -6.22 -29.51 8.46
CA ASP A 143 -6.72 -29.04 9.77
C ASP A 143 -6.18 -27.65 10.09
N LEU A 144 -4.98 -27.31 9.64
CA LEU A 144 -4.40 -25.99 9.87
C LEU A 144 -5.19 -24.89 9.11
N ALA A 145 -5.43 -25.08 7.83
CA ALA A 145 -6.24 -24.16 7.02
C ALA A 145 -7.68 -24.06 7.54
N ARG A 146 -8.29 -25.21 7.91
CA ARG A 146 -9.64 -25.29 8.48
C ARG A 146 -9.76 -24.52 9.80
N ASN A 147 -8.84 -24.76 10.74
CA ASN A 147 -8.83 -24.08 12.03
C ASN A 147 -8.59 -22.57 11.87
N LYS A 148 -7.71 -22.19 10.94
CA LYS A 148 -7.48 -20.77 10.62
C LYS A 148 -8.78 -20.16 10.08
N LYS A 149 -9.43 -20.77 9.11
CA LYS A 149 -10.73 -20.31 8.59
C LYS A 149 -11.76 -20.16 9.71
N ALA A 150 -11.95 -21.19 10.53
CA ALA A 150 -12.93 -21.17 11.63
C ALA A 150 -12.70 -19.98 12.57
N SER A 151 -11.46 -19.74 12.99
CA SER A 151 -11.09 -18.61 13.85
C SER A 151 -11.40 -17.25 13.22
N TYR A 152 -11.15 -17.10 11.91
CA TYR A 152 -11.47 -15.84 11.23
C TYR A 152 -12.95 -15.65 10.93
N MET A 153 -13.71 -16.73 10.71
CA MET A 153 -15.18 -16.66 10.58
C MET A 153 -15.85 -16.26 11.90
N GLU A 154 -15.40 -16.86 13.01
CA GLU A 154 -15.85 -16.42 14.33
C GLU A 154 -15.55 -14.93 14.57
N ARG A 155 -14.33 -14.50 14.29
CA ARG A 155 -13.94 -13.10 14.40
C ARG A 155 -14.73 -12.20 13.45
N TYR A 156 -14.97 -12.60 12.21
CA TYR A 156 -15.74 -11.83 11.22
C TYR A 156 -17.20 -11.65 11.67
N GLY A 157 -17.79 -12.68 12.23
CA GLY A 157 -19.08 -12.61 12.94
C GLY A 157 -20.28 -12.24 12.05
N ARG A 158 -20.24 -12.55 10.74
CA ARG A 158 -21.35 -12.39 9.80
C ARG A 158 -21.84 -13.77 9.34
N PRO A 159 -22.94 -14.28 9.90
CA PRO A 159 -23.47 -15.61 9.54
C PRO A 159 -23.79 -15.72 8.04
N GLY A 160 -23.50 -16.87 7.47
CA GLY A 160 -23.82 -17.17 6.04
C GLY A 160 -22.78 -16.66 5.03
N THR A 161 -21.71 -16.03 5.50
CA THR A 161 -20.63 -15.48 4.66
C THR A 161 -19.42 -16.41 4.51
N GLU A 162 -19.43 -17.54 5.21
CA GLU A 162 -18.31 -18.51 5.28
C GLU A 162 -17.95 -19.08 3.91
N LYS A 163 -18.94 -19.15 3.01
CA LYS A 163 -18.77 -19.62 1.63
C LYS A 163 -17.92 -18.71 0.76
N GLY A 164 -17.74 -17.44 1.18
CA GLY A 164 -16.94 -16.46 0.47
C GLY A 164 -15.50 -16.36 0.99
N TRP A 165 -15.11 -17.17 1.98
CA TRP A 165 -13.75 -17.23 2.51
C TRP A 165 -13.11 -18.56 2.21
N HIS A 166 -11.92 -18.55 1.59
CA HIS A 166 -11.19 -19.72 1.13
C HIS A 166 -9.76 -19.66 1.64
N PHE A 167 -9.29 -20.78 2.21
CA PHE A 167 -7.95 -20.89 2.80
C PHE A 167 -7.22 -22.04 2.10
N LEU A 168 -6.25 -21.69 1.25
CA LEU A 168 -5.60 -22.61 0.35
C LEU A 168 -4.18 -22.94 0.82
N THR A 169 -3.78 -24.19 0.56
CA THR A 169 -2.39 -24.66 0.68
C THR A 169 -1.97 -25.33 -0.63
N GLY A 170 -0.69 -25.31 -0.96
CA GLY A 170 -0.23 -25.85 -2.24
C GLY A 170 1.22 -26.28 -2.26
N GLU A 171 1.61 -26.88 -3.37
CA GLU A 171 2.99 -27.22 -3.67
C GLU A 171 3.79 -25.96 -4.00
N GLN A 172 5.10 -25.98 -3.69
CA GLN A 172 5.99 -24.82 -3.89
C GLN A 172 5.91 -24.26 -5.31
N THR A 173 5.89 -25.12 -6.33
CA THR A 173 5.83 -24.70 -7.74
C THR A 173 4.56 -23.91 -8.07
N MET A 174 3.43 -24.24 -7.45
CA MET A 174 2.18 -23.51 -7.65
C MET A 174 2.15 -22.21 -6.86
N ILE A 175 2.72 -22.24 -5.65
CA ILE A 175 2.93 -21.05 -4.83
C ILE A 175 3.81 -20.04 -5.58
N ASP A 176 4.95 -20.50 -6.12
CA ASP A 176 5.88 -19.64 -6.85
C ASP A 176 5.22 -18.96 -8.06
N ARG A 177 4.42 -19.71 -8.83
CA ARG A 177 3.66 -19.14 -9.95
C ARG A 177 2.73 -18.00 -9.51
N VAL A 178 2.04 -18.18 -8.39
CA VAL A 178 1.12 -17.14 -7.87
C VAL A 178 1.90 -15.97 -7.31
N THR A 179 2.91 -16.19 -6.47
CA THR A 179 3.70 -15.12 -5.84
C THR A 179 4.45 -14.30 -6.89
N GLU A 180 4.99 -14.95 -7.93
CA GLU A 180 5.61 -14.28 -9.06
C GLU A 180 4.61 -13.41 -9.83
N SER A 181 3.42 -13.94 -10.14
CA SER A 181 2.40 -13.20 -10.89
C SER A 181 1.92 -11.93 -10.19
N VAL A 182 1.95 -11.91 -8.85
CA VAL A 182 1.57 -10.72 -8.05
C VAL A 182 2.77 -9.90 -7.59
N GLY A 183 3.99 -10.31 -7.99
CA GLY A 183 5.23 -9.62 -7.60
C GLY A 183 5.54 -9.67 -6.11
N PHE A 184 5.08 -10.72 -5.41
CA PHE A 184 5.34 -10.94 -3.99
C PHE A 184 6.60 -11.78 -3.81
N THR A 185 7.58 -11.23 -3.06
CA THR A 185 8.85 -11.90 -2.76
C THR A 185 9.01 -12.08 -1.26
N TYR A 186 9.50 -13.24 -0.88
CA TYR A 186 9.74 -13.63 0.51
C TYR A 186 11.01 -14.49 0.62
N GLU A 187 11.61 -14.55 1.79
CA GLU A 187 12.84 -15.31 2.03
C GLU A 187 12.79 -15.96 3.42
N TRP A 188 13.30 -17.19 3.51
CA TRP A 188 13.44 -17.87 4.80
C TRP A 188 14.62 -17.28 5.59
N ASP A 189 14.36 -16.85 6.81
CA ASP A 189 15.39 -16.37 7.73
C ASP A 189 15.79 -17.49 8.72
N GLU A 190 16.97 -18.02 8.52
CA GLU A 190 17.52 -19.08 9.36
C GLU A 190 17.73 -18.66 10.82
N ALA A 191 17.95 -17.38 11.09
CA ALA A 191 18.21 -16.88 12.44
C ALA A 191 16.94 -16.86 13.28
N THR A 192 15.82 -16.44 12.67
CA THR A 192 14.51 -16.36 13.36
C THR A 192 13.64 -17.58 13.13
N LYS A 193 14.02 -18.47 12.19
CA LYS A 193 13.22 -19.61 11.76
C LYS A 193 11.81 -19.19 11.29
N GLN A 194 11.75 -18.10 10.55
CA GLN A 194 10.53 -17.53 10.00
C GLN A 194 10.77 -17.01 8.58
N PHE A 195 9.70 -16.86 7.82
CA PHE A 195 9.78 -16.15 6.55
C PHE A 195 9.79 -14.63 6.77
N ALA A 196 10.80 -13.98 6.21
CA ALA A 196 10.77 -12.55 5.99
C ALA A 196 9.89 -12.26 4.76
N HIS A 197 8.86 -11.44 4.91
CA HIS A 197 7.94 -11.11 3.82
C HIS A 197 7.31 -9.73 4.00
N ALA A 198 6.87 -9.14 2.91
CA ALA A 198 6.08 -7.92 2.95
C ALA A 198 4.62 -8.21 3.38
N SER A 199 3.90 -7.20 3.82
CA SER A 199 2.49 -7.29 4.20
C SER A 199 1.61 -6.52 3.25
N GLY A 200 0.47 -7.09 2.89
CA GLY A 200 -0.52 -6.46 2.03
C GLY A 200 -1.57 -7.44 1.52
N ILE A 201 -2.59 -6.87 0.89
CA ILE A 201 -3.65 -7.61 0.18
C ILE A 201 -3.77 -7.05 -1.23
N MET A 202 -4.30 -7.84 -2.14
CA MET A 202 -4.56 -7.46 -3.52
C MET A 202 -6.05 -7.64 -3.81
N ILE A 203 -6.61 -6.74 -4.62
CA ILE A 203 -7.92 -6.95 -5.22
C ILE A 203 -7.72 -7.40 -6.66
N VAL A 204 -8.41 -8.46 -7.01
CA VAL A 204 -8.35 -9.12 -8.31
C VAL A 204 -9.74 -9.06 -8.94
N THR A 205 -9.81 -8.75 -10.22
CA THR A 205 -11.08 -8.69 -10.96
C THR A 205 -11.73 -10.08 -11.05
N PRO A 206 -13.02 -10.15 -11.38
CA PRO A 206 -13.70 -11.43 -11.62
C PRO A 206 -12.96 -12.33 -12.62
N GLU A 207 -12.26 -11.74 -13.60
CA GLU A 207 -11.51 -12.45 -14.64
C GLU A 207 -10.08 -12.84 -14.23
N GLY A 208 -9.69 -12.57 -12.98
CA GLY A 208 -8.37 -12.94 -12.46
C GLY A 208 -7.27 -11.93 -12.75
N ARG A 209 -7.58 -10.67 -13.10
CA ARG A 209 -6.60 -9.62 -13.33
C ARG A 209 -6.36 -8.79 -12.07
N LEU A 210 -5.09 -8.52 -11.76
CA LEU A 210 -4.70 -7.68 -10.62
C LEU A 210 -5.19 -6.25 -10.81
N SER A 211 -6.09 -5.80 -9.94
CA SER A 211 -6.71 -4.48 -10.03
C SER A 211 -6.07 -3.48 -9.08
N ARG A 212 -5.81 -3.86 -7.82
CA ARG A 212 -5.31 -2.94 -6.81
C ARG A 212 -4.50 -3.64 -5.73
N TYR A 213 -3.55 -2.91 -5.16
CA TYR A 213 -2.75 -3.35 -4.01
C TYR A 213 -3.02 -2.46 -2.81
N PHE A 214 -3.07 -3.06 -1.63
CA PHE A 214 -3.11 -2.38 -0.34
C PHE A 214 -1.97 -2.91 0.52
N TYR A 215 -1.07 -2.02 0.94
CA TYR A 215 0.12 -2.38 1.69
C TYR A 215 -0.11 -2.26 3.20
N GLY A 216 0.71 -2.99 3.96
CA GLY A 216 0.68 -2.99 5.42
C GLY A 216 -0.38 -3.92 5.99
N ILE A 217 -0.87 -3.59 7.17
CA ILE A 217 -1.78 -4.40 7.97
C ILE A 217 -3.07 -3.69 8.35
N ASP A 218 -3.18 -2.41 8.03
CA ASP A 218 -4.36 -1.57 8.30
C ASP A 218 -4.89 -1.02 6.96
N TYR A 219 -6.13 -1.32 6.68
CA TYR A 219 -6.75 -1.00 5.40
C TYR A 219 -7.97 -0.12 5.63
N ALA A 220 -7.99 1.07 5.02
CA ALA A 220 -9.13 1.97 5.11
C ALA A 220 -10.39 1.35 4.48
N PRO A 221 -11.49 1.16 5.22
CA PRO A 221 -12.70 0.49 4.71
C PRO A 221 -13.26 1.14 3.45
N ARG A 222 -13.17 2.49 3.35
CA ARG A 222 -13.62 3.25 2.19
C ARG A 222 -12.84 2.87 0.93
N ASP A 223 -11.54 2.74 1.04
CA ASP A 223 -10.64 2.51 -0.10
C ASP A 223 -10.76 1.06 -0.58
N VAL A 224 -10.87 0.10 0.35
CA VAL A 224 -11.11 -1.30 0.01
C VAL A 224 -12.49 -1.46 -0.65
N LYS A 225 -13.54 -0.81 -0.12
CA LYS A 225 -14.87 -0.82 -0.75
C LYS A 225 -14.82 -0.26 -2.16
N LEU A 226 -14.15 0.88 -2.37
CA LEU A 226 -14.01 1.48 -3.70
C LEU A 226 -13.26 0.55 -4.65
N GLY A 227 -12.15 -0.03 -4.20
CA GLY A 227 -11.38 -1.00 -4.98
C GLY A 227 -12.21 -2.22 -5.38
N LEU A 228 -13.05 -2.74 -4.49
CA LEU A 228 -13.97 -3.86 -4.80
C LEU A 228 -15.01 -3.47 -5.87
N VAL A 229 -15.63 -2.29 -5.74
CA VAL A 229 -16.63 -1.82 -6.71
C VAL A 229 -16.01 -1.62 -8.10
N GLU A 230 -14.85 -0.98 -8.18
CA GLU A 230 -14.14 -0.76 -9.45
C GLU A 230 -13.67 -2.08 -10.09
N SER A 231 -13.18 -3.01 -9.26
CA SER A 231 -12.72 -4.32 -9.75
C SER A 231 -13.89 -5.20 -10.22
N ALA A 232 -15.08 -5.07 -9.63
CA ALA A 232 -16.28 -5.77 -10.08
C ALA A 232 -16.67 -5.40 -11.53
N GLU A 233 -16.32 -4.20 -11.96
CA GLU A 233 -16.49 -3.72 -13.34
C GLU A 233 -15.27 -4.01 -14.23
N ASN A 234 -14.38 -4.90 -13.82
CA ASN A 234 -13.12 -5.24 -14.49
C ASN A 234 -12.16 -4.06 -14.70
N LYS A 235 -12.31 -3.00 -13.93
CA LYS A 235 -11.39 -1.86 -13.95
C LYS A 235 -10.09 -2.22 -13.23
N VAL A 236 -8.96 -1.89 -13.87
CA VAL A 236 -7.62 -2.09 -13.34
C VAL A 236 -7.02 -0.72 -13.08
N GLY A 237 -6.78 -0.40 -11.80
CA GLY A 237 -6.16 0.85 -11.35
C GLY A 237 -6.71 2.10 -12.04
N SER A 238 -6.78 3.24 -11.37
CA SER A 238 -7.09 4.48 -12.08
C SER A 238 -5.79 5.07 -12.65
N VAL A 239 -5.87 5.78 -13.78
CA VAL A 239 -4.76 6.58 -14.32
C VAL A 239 -4.26 7.56 -13.26
N THR A 240 -5.15 8.01 -12.39
CA THR A 240 -4.84 8.86 -11.24
C THR A 240 -4.00 8.11 -10.20
N ASP A 241 -4.29 6.83 -9.95
CA ASP A 241 -3.49 6.00 -9.02
C ASP A 241 -2.09 5.76 -9.58
N GLN A 242 -1.97 5.51 -10.89
CA GLN A 242 -0.66 5.38 -11.55
C GLN A 242 0.14 6.69 -11.51
N LEU A 243 -0.50 7.82 -11.71
CA LEU A 243 0.14 9.13 -11.62
C LEU A 243 0.55 9.45 -10.18
N LEU A 244 -0.32 9.17 -9.20
CA LEU A 244 -0.02 9.34 -7.78
C LEU A 244 1.11 8.40 -7.33
N LEU A 245 1.12 7.15 -7.76
CA LEU A 245 2.20 6.20 -7.45
C LEU A 245 3.53 6.64 -8.06
N TYR A 246 3.52 7.20 -9.28
CA TYR A 246 4.70 7.80 -9.90
C TYR A 246 5.19 9.02 -9.13
N CYS A 247 4.27 9.83 -8.61
CA CYS A 247 4.59 11.00 -7.78
C CYS A 247 5.00 10.64 -6.35
N PHE A 248 4.44 9.56 -5.78
CA PHE A 248 4.71 9.09 -4.41
C PHE A 248 5.68 7.91 -4.36
N HIS A 249 6.68 7.88 -5.24
CA HIS A 249 7.78 6.92 -5.11
C HIS A 249 8.53 7.22 -3.81
N TYR A 250 7.97 6.71 -2.70
CA TYR A 250 8.67 6.66 -1.42
C TYR A 250 9.73 5.57 -1.54
N ASP A 251 10.98 5.98 -1.50
CA ASP A 251 12.10 5.03 -1.40
C ASP A 251 12.28 4.65 0.08
N PRO A 252 11.86 3.43 0.48
CA PRO A 252 11.98 3.00 1.87
C PRO A 252 13.44 2.87 2.33
N SER A 253 14.38 2.73 1.37
CA SER A 253 15.79 2.57 1.68
C SER A 253 16.46 3.88 2.10
N THR A 254 15.97 5.00 1.59
CA THR A 254 16.53 6.33 1.88
C THR A 254 15.63 7.18 2.80
N GLY A 255 14.41 6.74 3.08
CA GLY A 255 13.44 7.50 3.89
C GLY A 255 13.06 8.86 3.30
N LYS A 256 13.32 9.08 2.00
CA LYS A 256 13.12 10.38 1.34
C LYS A 256 12.10 10.24 0.21
N TYR A 257 11.29 11.27 0.07
CA TYR A 257 10.49 11.46 -1.14
C TYR A 257 11.43 11.67 -2.32
N GLY A 258 11.19 10.96 -3.43
CA GLY A 258 12.08 10.96 -4.57
C GLY A 258 12.40 12.37 -5.07
N PHE A 259 13.61 12.54 -5.59
CA PHE A 259 14.17 13.78 -6.11
C PHE A 259 13.20 14.52 -7.09
N ALA A 260 12.34 13.77 -7.76
CA ALA A 260 11.32 14.30 -8.67
C ALA A 260 10.26 15.16 -7.98
N ILE A 261 9.80 14.80 -6.77
CA ILE A 261 8.76 15.55 -6.05
C ILE A 261 9.29 16.88 -5.57
N LEU A 262 10.50 16.88 -4.99
CA LEU A 262 11.11 18.13 -4.54
C LEU A 262 11.35 19.10 -5.69
N ASN A 263 11.73 18.60 -6.86
CA ASN A 263 11.92 19.43 -8.05
C ASN A 263 10.59 19.92 -8.63
N LEU A 264 9.56 19.10 -8.64
CA LEU A 264 8.22 19.50 -9.06
C LEU A 264 7.64 20.57 -8.14
N MET A 265 7.76 20.40 -6.82
CA MET A 265 7.32 21.40 -5.85
C MET A 265 8.09 22.73 -6.00
N ARG A 266 9.41 22.66 -6.24
CA ARG A 266 10.22 23.85 -6.52
C ARG A 266 9.79 24.54 -7.81
N ALA A 267 9.57 23.79 -8.87
CA ALA A 267 9.09 24.34 -10.14
C ALA A 267 7.71 25.01 -10.00
N ALA A 268 6.77 24.37 -9.29
CA ALA A 268 5.45 24.93 -9.01
C ALA A 268 5.54 26.22 -8.17
N ALA A 269 6.40 26.26 -7.15
CA ALA A 269 6.62 27.45 -6.33
C ALA A 269 7.20 28.62 -7.16
N VAL A 270 8.19 28.35 -8.01
CA VAL A 270 8.77 29.35 -8.92
C VAL A 270 7.73 29.86 -9.91
N ALA A 271 6.93 28.98 -10.51
CA ALA A 271 5.86 29.37 -11.43
C ALA A 271 4.81 30.27 -10.76
N THR A 272 4.44 29.96 -9.52
CA THR A 272 3.50 30.75 -8.73
C THR A 272 4.07 32.15 -8.44
N LEU A 273 5.33 32.23 -8.03
CA LEU A 273 6.00 33.52 -7.76
C LEU A 273 6.12 34.37 -9.03
N LEU A 274 6.46 33.78 -10.17
CA LEU A 274 6.52 34.47 -11.44
C LEU A 274 5.13 34.95 -11.89
N GLY A 275 4.09 34.16 -11.72
CA GLY A 275 2.69 34.55 -12.01
C GLY A 275 2.22 35.70 -11.14
N MET A 276 2.50 35.68 -9.85
CA MET A 276 2.18 36.76 -8.91
C MET A 276 2.98 38.02 -9.25
N GLY A 277 4.25 37.89 -9.57
CA GLY A 277 5.10 39.01 -10.00
C GLY A 277 4.60 39.66 -11.29
N ALA A 278 4.25 38.87 -12.29
CA ALA A 278 3.70 39.35 -13.56
C ALA A 278 2.35 40.07 -13.36
N MET A 279 1.48 39.50 -12.53
CA MET A 279 0.18 40.10 -12.18
C MET A 279 0.37 41.43 -11.47
N GLY A 280 1.26 41.48 -10.48
CA GLY A 280 1.63 42.73 -9.75
C GLY A 280 2.19 43.79 -10.70
N PHE A 281 3.05 43.39 -11.64
CA PHE A 281 3.60 44.30 -12.64
C PHE A 281 2.53 44.86 -13.60
N VAL A 282 1.60 44.03 -14.05
CA VAL A 282 0.48 44.43 -14.89
C VAL A 282 -0.43 45.45 -14.14
N PHE A 283 -0.77 45.14 -12.89
CA PHE A 283 -1.57 46.08 -12.05
C PHE A 283 -0.83 47.40 -11.81
N TRP A 284 0.47 47.32 -11.52
CA TRP A 284 1.27 48.52 -11.32
C TRP A 284 1.31 49.39 -12.58
N ARG A 285 1.52 48.78 -13.75
CA ARG A 285 1.52 49.46 -15.05
C ARG A 285 0.18 50.11 -15.37
N ARG A 286 -0.94 49.41 -15.14
CA ARG A 286 -2.30 49.90 -15.34
C ARG A 286 -2.62 51.10 -14.40
N ASN A 287 -2.16 51.01 -13.16
CA ASN A 287 -2.41 52.06 -12.20
C ASN A 287 -1.57 53.34 -12.45
N LYS A 288 -0.39 53.17 -13.06
CA LYS A 288 0.46 54.30 -13.48
C LYS A 288 -0.12 55.05 -14.69
N SER A 289 -0.73 54.32 -15.64
CA SER A 289 -1.41 54.92 -16.79
C SER A 289 -2.62 55.78 -16.40
N LYS A 290 -3.41 55.33 -15.42
CA LYS A 290 -4.57 56.06 -14.90
C LYS A 290 -4.24 57.30 -14.06
N ARG A 291 -2.99 57.53 -13.69
CA ARG A 291 -2.54 58.75 -12.96
C ARG A 291 -1.98 59.84 -13.86
N GLN A 292 -1.92 59.59 -15.16
CA GLN A 292 -1.40 60.53 -16.16
C GLN A 292 -2.50 61.13 -17.03
N GLU A 293 -3.76 60.70 -16.81
CA GLU A 293 -4.97 61.36 -17.28
C GLU A 293 -5.61 62.19 -16.13
#